data_610a34c8756ace858d97cabd5247db4e
#
_entry.id   610a34c8756ace858d97cabd5247db4e
#
_cell.length_a   1.000
_cell.length_b   1.000
_cell.length_c   1.000
_cell.angle_alpha   90.00
_cell.angle_beta   90.00
_cell.angle_gamma   90.00
#
_symmetry.space_group_name_H-M   'P 1'
#
loop_
_entity.id
_entity.type
_entity.pdbx_description
1 polymer ?
#
loop_
_entity_poly.entity_id
_entity_poly.type
_entity_poly.pdbx_seq_one_letter_code
_entity_poly.pdbx_strand_id
1 'polypeptide(L)'
;LVSMATLGKLAAMAVGHVDESSVVIKGVGTDTRASLVGDLFVAIRGPRFDGHDHLKAAAASGAAAVMVEGGADVPEGLPALRVDDTLAALGRMARGWRKSLPSLRVVAITGTAGKTTTKDTLAAICKLRVPTVASPRSFNNAIGVPLTILAARPRDAVLVAEVGTSSPGEIAPLAKMLLPDVAIVTLIGRGHLAGLGSISAVAAEKYALIDSLDKEGLAFIRHGSPQPSGGAAIETFGFEPQADHVVQDRG
;
A
#
# COMPACT_ATOMS: atom_id res chain seq x y z
N LEU A 1 -22.53 5.11 6.60
CA LEU A 1 -21.08 4.87 6.62
C LEU A 1 -20.84 3.42 7.05
N VAL A 2 -20.25 2.62 6.18
CA VAL A 2 -19.98 1.19 6.45
C VAL A 2 -18.77 1.10 7.37
N SER A 3 -18.91 0.37 8.49
CA SER A 3 -17.80 0.08 9.40
C SER A 3 -16.77 -0.81 8.69
N MET A 4 -15.49 -0.58 8.96
CA MET A 4 -14.40 -1.45 8.49
C MET A 4 -14.35 -2.74 9.31
N ALA A 5 -14.10 -2.62 10.61
CA ALA A 5 -13.93 -3.73 11.54
C ALA A 5 -14.06 -3.26 12.99
N THR A 6 -14.03 -4.18 13.95
CA THR A 6 -13.83 -3.85 15.35
C THR A 6 -12.34 -3.65 15.66
N LEU A 7 -12.04 -2.87 16.69
CA LEU A 7 -10.67 -2.64 17.15
C LEU A 7 -9.97 -3.95 17.52
N GLY A 8 -10.68 -4.88 18.16
CA GLY A 8 -10.16 -6.21 18.49
C GLY A 8 -9.75 -7.02 17.27
N LYS A 9 -10.51 -6.95 16.16
CA LYS A 9 -10.13 -7.61 14.90
C LYS A 9 -8.86 -7.00 14.31
N LEU A 10 -8.74 -5.67 14.36
CA LEU A 10 -7.54 -4.97 13.88
C LEU A 10 -6.33 -5.25 14.78
N ALA A 11 -6.54 -5.33 16.09
CA ALA A 11 -5.50 -5.67 17.05
C ALA A 11 -4.91 -7.08 16.81
N ALA A 12 -5.77 -8.06 16.54
CA ALA A 12 -5.32 -9.40 16.19
C ALA A 12 -4.44 -9.41 14.92
N MET A 13 -4.77 -8.60 13.92
CA MET A 13 -3.97 -8.46 12.70
C MET A 13 -2.65 -7.71 12.94
N ALA A 14 -2.66 -6.69 13.81
CA ALA A 14 -1.50 -5.89 14.18
C ALA A 14 -0.55 -6.61 15.13
N VAL A 15 -0.99 -7.69 15.78
CA VAL A 15 -0.33 -8.37 16.90
C VAL A 15 -0.14 -7.39 18.07
N GLY A 16 -1.26 -6.79 18.50
CA GLY A 16 -1.28 -5.80 19.56
C GLY A 16 -2.31 -6.13 20.65
N HIS A 17 -2.25 -5.36 21.73
CA HIS A 17 -3.16 -5.46 22.86
C HIS A 17 -4.15 -4.30 22.85
N VAL A 18 -5.41 -4.57 23.22
CA VAL A 18 -6.47 -3.57 23.35
C VAL A 18 -7.21 -3.73 24.66
N ASP A 19 -7.58 -2.60 25.26
CA ASP A 19 -8.39 -2.57 26.47
C ASP A 19 -9.89 -2.71 26.13
N GLU A 20 -10.30 -2.24 24.96
CA GLU A 20 -11.70 -2.26 24.50
C GLU A 20 -11.80 -2.79 23.06
N SER A 21 -12.13 -4.07 22.92
CA SER A 21 -12.13 -4.77 21.62
C SER A 21 -13.36 -4.48 20.75
N SER A 22 -14.47 -4.01 21.35
CA SER A 22 -15.77 -3.83 20.67
C SER A 22 -15.88 -2.54 19.87
N VAL A 23 -14.96 -1.59 20.05
CA VAL A 23 -14.96 -0.29 19.34
C VAL A 23 -15.03 -0.49 17.83
N VAL A 24 -16.00 0.14 17.20
CA VAL A 24 -16.20 0.06 15.75
C VAL A 24 -15.31 1.08 15.04
N ILE A 25 -14.45 0.61 14.15
CA ILE A 25 -13.53 1.40 13.34
C ILE A 25 -14.07 1.53 11.92
N LYS A 26 -14.09 2.77 11.38
CA LYS A 26 -14.55 3.07 10.02
C LYS A 26 -13.41 3.16 9.01
N GLY A 27 -12.24 3.59 9.44
CA GLY A 27 -11.06 3.76 8.61
C GLY A 27 -9.80 3.81 9.46
N VAL A 28 -8.66 4.06 8.81
CA VAL A 28 -7.35 4.21 9.47
C VAL A 28 -6.67 5.46 8.92
N GLY A 29 -6.15 6.29 9.81
CA GLY A 29 -5.47 7.52 9.44
C GLY A 29 -4.21 7.78 10.26
N THR A 30 -3.32 8.61 9.72
CA THR A 30 -2.05 9.02 10.36
C THR A 30 -1.89 10.54 10.44
N ASP A 31 -2.88 11.30 9.98
CA ASP A 31 -2.82 12.76 9.90
C ASP A 31 -4.00 13.40 10.65
N THR A 32 -3.72 14.07 11.76
CA THR A 32 -4.74 14.73 12.60
C THR A 32 -5.32 16.01 12.00
N ARG A 33 -4.76 16.51 10.88
CA ARG A 33 -5.32 17.64 10.12
C ARG A 33 -6.49 17.22 9.24
N ALA A 34 -6.61 15.93 8.96
CA ALA A 34 -7.79 15.35 8.30
C ALA A 34 -8.86 14.99 9.34
N SER A 35 -10.12 14.84 8.88
CA SER A 35 -11.17 14.31 9.73
C SER A 35 -10.90 12.82 10.04
N LEU A 36 -10.92 12.46 11.32
CA LEU A 36 -10.71 11.09 11.79
C LEU A 36 -11.99 10.49 12.40
N VAL A 37 -13.16 11.01 12.07
CA VAL A 37 -14.45 10.63 12.70
C VAL A 37 -14.72 9.14 12.55
N GLY A 38 -14.53 8.43 13.65
CA GLY A 38 -14.70 6.97 13.73
C GLY A 38 -13.50 6.15 13.24
N ASP A 39 -12.36 6.77 12.95
CA ASP A 39 -11.16 6.11 12.47
C ASP A 39 -10.22 5.69 13.62
N LEU A 40 -9.35 4.74 13.34
CA LEU A 40 -8.17 4.43 14.13
C LEU A 40 -7.04 5.39 13.72
N PHE A 41 -6.61 6.26 14.61
CA PHE A 41 -5.40 7.06 14.40
C PHE A 41 -4.16 6.24 14.72
N VAL A 42 -3.19 6.21 13.81
CA VAL A 42 -1.92 5.51 14.01
C VAL A 42 -0.82 6.52 14.30
N ALA A 43 -0.27 6.48 15.50
CA ALA A 43 0.79 7.38 15.96
C ALA A 43 2.15 6.90 15.42
N ILE A 44 2.50 7.32 14.19
CA ILE A 44 3.78 6.96 13.57
C ILE A 44 4.90 7.85 14.12
N ARG A 45 6.01 7.21 14.50
CA ARG A 45 7.25 7.91 14.82
C ARG A 45 8.12 8.03 13.58
N GLY A 46 8.49 9.27 13.24
CA GLY A 46 9.39 9.57 12.13
C GLY A 46 10.66 10.29 12.61
N PRO A 47 11.65 10.51 11.73
CA PRO A 47 12.92 11.14 12.11
C PRO A 47 12.81 12.58 12.64
N ARG A 48 11.72 13.28 12.31
CA ARG A 48 11.51 14.71 12.61
C ARG A 48 10.20 15.00 13.35
N PHE A 49 9.39 13.99 13.62
CA PHE A 49 8.10 14.13 14.30
C PHE A 49 7.75 12.84 15.04
N ASP A 50 6.96 12.96 16.09
CA ASP A 50 6.37 11.83 16.79
C ASP A 50 4.84 11.97 16.77
N GLY A 51 4.15 10.99 16.18
CA GLY A 51 2.69 10.95 16.14
C GLY A 51 2.06 10.87 17.54
N HIS A 52 2.80 10.36 18.53
CA HIS A 52 2.32 10.27 19.92
C HIS A 52 2.10 11.66 20.56
N ASP A 53 2.79 12.70 20.09
CA ASP A 53 2.57 14.07 20.54
C ASP A 53 1.21 14.64 20.11
N HIS A 54 0.54 13.97 19.18
CA HIS A 54 -0.71 14.42 18.55
C HIS A 54 -1.97 13.65 18.99
N LEU A 55 -1.91 12.82 20.05
CA LEU A 55 -3.05 11.98 20.48
C LEU A 55 -4.26 12.84 20.91
N LYS A 56 -4.03 13.99 21.58
CA LYS A 56 -5.10 14.93 21.93
C LYS A 56 -5.76 15.53 20.68
N ALA A 57 -4.96 15.86 19.67
CA ALA A 57 -5.47 16.36 18.39
C ALA A 57 -6.24 15.27 17.61
N ALA A 58 -5.80 14.02 17.67
CA ALA A 58 -6.51 12.89 17.08
C ALA A 58 -7.90 12.69 17.72
N ALA A 59 -7.98 12.76 19.06
CA ALA A 59 -9.25 12.72 19.78
C ALA A 59 -10.18 13.88 19.35
N ALA A 60 -9.64 15.11 19.30
CA ALA A 60 -10.40 16.29 18.86
C ALA A 60 -10.85 16.20 17.40
N SER A 61 -10.12 15.50 16.53
CA SER A 61 -10.49 15.22 15.13
C SER A 61 -11.48 14.06 14.98
N GLY A 62 -11.94 13.45 16.09
CA GLY A 62 -12.98 12.43 16.14
C GLY A 62 -12.47 10.99 16.01
N ALA A 63 -11.19 10.71 16.24
CA ALA A 63 -10.68 9.35 16.28
C ALA A 63 -11.46 8.49 17.27
N ALA A 64 -11.89 7.30 16.85
CA ALA A 64 -12.59 6.35 17.71
C ALA A 64 -11.59 5.57 18.58
N ALA A 65 -10.35 5.45 18.16
CA ALA A 65 -9.27 4.79 18.88
C ALA A 65 -7.91 5.29 18.36
N VAL A 66 -6.85 4.98 19.11
CA VAL A 66 -5.47 5.25 18.68
C VAL A 66 -4.64 3.96 18.69
N MET A 67 -3.69 3.85 17.74
CA MET A 67 -2.64 2.84 17.80
C MET A 67 -1.35 3.52 18.22
N VAL A 68 -0.77 3.03 19.31
CA VAL A 68 0.39 3.65 19.98
C VAL A 68 1.43 2.60 20.37
N GLU A 69 2.67 3.02 20.53
CA GLU A 69 3.69 2.18 21.15
C GLU A 69 3.46 2.02 22.65
N GLY A 70 3.91 0.89 23.21
CA GLY A 70 3.79 0.60 24.64
C GLY A 70 4.34 1.73 25.51
N GLY A 71 3.65 2.07 26.59
CA GLY A 71 4.03 3.14 27.50
C GLY A 71 3.63 4.57 27.08
N ALA A 72 3.01 4.76 25.91
CA ALA A 72 2.47 6.06 25.52
C ALA A 72 1.34 6.51 26.46
N ASP A 73 1.35 7.79 26.83
CA ASP A 73 0.28 8.43 27.61
C ASP A 73 -0.90 8.77 26.70
N VAL A 74 -1.98 7.98 26.82
CA VAL A 74 -3.19 8.13 25.99
C VAL A 74 -4.22 8.94 26.75
N PRO A 75 -4.88 9.92 26.09
CA PRO A 75 -5.96 10.70 26.73
C PRO A 75 -7.05 9.78 27.33
N GLU A 76 -7.55 10.14 28.51
CA GLU A 76 -8.60 9.41 29.20
C GLU A 76 -9.85 9.26 28.33
N GLY A 77 -10.42 8.05 28.33
CA GLY A 77 -11.62 7.71 27.54
C GLY A 77 -11.36 7.46 26.05
N LEU A 78 -10.10 7.53 25.58
CA LEU A 78 -9.76 7.20 24.21
C LEU A 78 -9.21 5.77 24.11
N PRO A 79 -9.93 4.80 23.51
CA PRO A 79 -9.48 3.41 23.37
C PRO A 79 -8.12 3.31 22.66
N ALA A 80 -7.24 2.44 23.17
CA ALA A 80 -5.89 2.28 22.64
C ALA A 80 -5.62 0.85 22.16
N LEU A 81 -5.02 0.75 20.99
CA LEU A 81 -4.32 -0.44 20.49
C LEU A 81 -2.82 -0.24 20.74
N ARG A 82 -2.27 -1.00 21.69
CA ARG A 82 -0.86 -0.93 22.04
C ARG A 82 -0.05 -1.98 21.30
N VAL A 83 1.05 -1.54 20.69
CA VAL A 83 1.96 -2.37 19.87
C VAL A 83 3.42 -2.05 20.22
N ASP A 84 4.34 -2.89 19.76
CA ASP A 84 5.79 -2.65 19.97
C ASP A 84 6.32 -1.54 19.05
N ASP A 85 5.88 -1.53 17.79
CA ASP A 85 6.26 -0.59 16.72
C ASP A 85 5.03 -0.32 15.87
N THR A 86 4.59 0.94 15.83
CA THR A 86 3.36 1.34 15.13
C THR A 86 3.48 1.22 13.62
N LEU A 87 4.66 1.44 13.03
CA LEU A 87 4.88 1.31 11.58
C LEU A 87 4.84 -0.17 11.16
N ALA A 88 5.54 -1.04 11.89
CA ALA A 88 5.52 -2.47 11.64
C ALA A 88 4.11 -3.06 11.87
N ALA A 89 3.40 -2.61 12.92
CA ALA A 89 2.04 -3.03 13.22
C ALA A 89 1.04 -2.59 12.13
N LEU A 90 1.18 -1.38 11.59
CA LEU A 90 0.40 -0.89 10.45
C LEU A 90 0.56 -1.82 9.24
N GLY A 91 1.79 -2.23 8.94
CA GLY A 91 2.08 -3.18 7.85
C GLY A 91 1.48 -4.57 8.09
N ARG A 92 1.60 -5.12 9.33
CA ARG A 92 0.96 -6.39 9.71
C ARG A 92 -0.55 -6.33 9.59
N MET A 93 -1.15 -5.26 10.09
CA MET A 93 -2.60 -5.01 10.02
C MET A 93 -3.08 -4.93 8.58
N ALA A 94 -2.37 -4.19 7.72
CA ALA A 94 -2.70 -4.07 6.30
C ALA A 94 -2.62 -5.44 5.59
N ARG A 95 -1.58 -6.24 5.84
CA ARG A 95 -1.46 -7.59 5.28
C ARG A 95 -2.57 -8.52 5.76
N GLY A 96 -2.92 -8.45 7.05
CA GLY A 96 -4.04 -9.21 7.63
C GLY A 96 -5.37 -8.81 6.98
N TRP A 97 -5.57 -7.51 6.77
CA TRP A 97 -6.75 -6.96 6.10
C TRP A 97 -6.83 -7.43 4.64
N ARG A 98 -5.72 -7.34 3.87
CA ARG A 98 -5.65 -7.85 2.48
C ARG A 98 -6.05 -9.33 2.40
N LYS A 99 -5.55 -10.16 3.31
CA LYS A 99 -5.90 -11.59 3.37
C LYS A 99 -7.37 -11.84 3.70
N SER A 100 -8.04 -10.93 4.41
CA SER A 100 -9.47 -11.04 4.72
C SER A 100 -10.38 -10.66 3.54
N LEU A 101 -9.81 -10.23 2.41
CA LEU A 101 -10.49 -9.81 1.18
C LEU A 101 -10.07 -10.73 0.00
N PRO A 102 -10.44 -12.03 0.00
CA PRO A 102 -9.94 -12.99 -0.99
C PRO A 102 -10.40 -12.70 -2.43
N SER A 103 -11.54 -12.04 -2.59
CA SER A 103 -12.07 -11.67 -3.92
C SER A 103 -11.48 -10.40 -4.50
N LEU A 104 -10.70 -9.63 -3.70
CA LEU A 104 -10.08 -8.40 -4.14
C LEU A 104 -8.89 -8.71 -5.06
N ARG A 105 -8.91 -8.25 -6.31
CA ARG A 105 -7.76 -8.33 -7.21
C ARG A 105 -6.85 -7.12 -7.00
N VAL A 106 -5.56 -7.35 -6.86
CA VAL A 106 -4.57 -6.30 -6.58
C VAL A 106 -3.64 -6.14 -7.77
N VAL A 107 -3.63 -4.94 -8.33
CA VAL A 107 -2.67 -4.51 -9.35
C VAL A 107 -1.67 -3.58 -8.68
N ALA A 108 -0.41 -3.99 -8.62
CA ALA A 108 0.67 -3.20 -8.05
C ALA A 108 1.56 -2.62 -9.17
N ILE A 109 1.86 -1.34 -9.09
CA ILE A 109 2.56 -0.60 -10.14
C ILE A 109 3.83 0.02 -9.57
N THR A 110 4.97 -0.30 -10.18
CA THR A 110 6.25 0.34 -9.89
C THR A 110 6.93 0.83 -11.17
N GLY A 111 8.06 1.46 -11.04
CA GLY A 111 8.88 1.96 -12.15
C GLY A 111 9.65 3.21 -11.77
N THR A 112 10.57 3.64 -12.61
CA THR A 112 11.32 4.89 -12.43
C THR A 112 10.43 6.11 -12.70
N ALA A 113 9.61 6.05 -13.75
CA ALA A 113 8.65 7.09 -14.14
C ALA A 113 7.32 6.47 -14.59
N GLY A 114 6.26 7.26 -14.65
CA GLY A 114 4.96 6.84 -15.16
C GLY A 114 4.05 6.10 -14.16
N LYS A 115 4.51 5.78 -12.95
CA LYS A 115 3.74 5.04 -11.93
C LYS A 115 2.37 5.66 -11.63
N THR A 116 2.36 6.92 -11.24
CA THR A 116 1.14 7.64 -10.84
C THR A 116 0.17 7.78 -12.00
N THR A 117 0.67 8.13 -13.19
CA THR A 117 -0.16 8.23 -14.41
C THR A 117 -0.79 6.89 -14.75
N THR A 118 -0.01 5.80 -14.76
CA THR A 118 -0.52 4.45 -15.05
C THR A 118 -1.55 4.03 -13.99
N LYS A 119 -1.26 4.25 -12.71
CA LYS A 119 -2.18 3.97 -11.60
C LYS A 119 -3.51 4.72 -11.77
N ASP A 120 -3.46 6.04 -12.04
CA ASP A 120 -4.67 6.86 -12.13
C ASP A 120 -5.50 6.50 -13.38
N THR A 121 -4.84 6.26 -14.52
CA THR A 121 -5.50 5.82 -15.75
C THR A 121 -6.15 4.45 -15.57
N LEU A 122 -5.42 3.46 -15.04
CA LEU A 122 -5.95 2.12 -14.81
C LEU A 122 -7.11 2.14 -13.82
N ALA A 123 -6.97 2.88 -12.72
CA ALA A 123 -8.05 3.01 -11.74
C ALA A 123 -9.30 3.66 -12.33
N ALA A 124 -9.14 4.67 -13.19
CA ALA A 124 -10.25 5.30 -13.90
C ALA A 124 -10.98 4.32 -14.82
N ILE A 125 -10.22 3.54 -15.60
CA ILE A 125 -10.78 2.51 -16.50
C ILE A 125 -11.52 1.42 -15.70
N CYS A 126 -10.91 0.89 -14.63
CA CYS A 126 -11.53 -0.13 -13.79
C CYS A 126 -12.84 0.36 -13.15
N LYS A 127 -12.87 1.61 -12.67
CA LYS A 127 -14.07 2.23 -12.07
C LYS A 127 -15.28 2.30 -13.00
N LEU A 128 -15.07 2.25 -14.32
CA LEU A 128 -16.17 2.20 -15.29
C LEU A 128 -16.93 0.86 -15.26
N ARG A 129 -16.34 -0.18 -14.69
CA ARG A 129 -16.88 -1.54 -14.73
C ARG A 129 -17.07 -2.18 -13.35
N VAL A 130 -16.19 -1.91 -12.39
CA VAL A 130 -16.18 -2.57 -11.08
C VAL A 130 -15.81 -1.60 -9.96
N PRO A 131 -16.29 -1.84 -8.72
CA PRO A 131 -15.84 -1.09 -7.55
C PRO A 131 -14.32 -1.20 -7.41
N THR A 132 -13.65 -0.04 -7.42
CA THR A 132 -12.20 0.04 -7.47
C THR A 132 -11.69 1.05 -6.46
N VAL A 133 -10.73 0.64 -5.64
CA VAL A 133 -9.94 1.50 -4.76
C VAL A 133 -8.54 1.69 -5.34
N ALA A 134 -7.94 2.86 -5.17
CA ALA A 134 -6.59 3.14 -5.64
C ALA A 134 -5.81 3.98 -4.62
N SER A 135 -4.48 3.89 -4.66
CA SER A 135 -3.59 4.73 -3.85
C SER A 135 -3.92 6.21 -4.08
N PRO A 136 -4.26 6.97 -3.03
CA PRO A 136 -4.43 8.41 -3.17
C PRO A 136 -3.06 9.07 -3.42
N ARG A 137 -2.99 9.98 -4.37
CA ARG A 137 -1.73 10.67 -4.73
C ARG A 137 -0.58 9.68 -4.91
N SER A 138 0.59 9.96 -4.30
CA SER A 138 1.79 9.10 -4.31
C SER A 138 1.94 8.32 -3.00
N PHE A 139 0.85 7.71 -2.49
CA PHE A 139 0.89 6.83 -1.31
C PHE A 139 1.55 5.50 -1.69
N ASN A 140 2.88 5.51 -1.82
CA ASN A 140 3.68 4.44 -2.41
C ASN A 140 4.79 3.88 -1.51
N ASN A 141 4.82 4.28 -0.22
CA ASN A 141 5.84 3.93 0.75
C ASN A 141 5.29 3.09 1.91
N ALA A 142 6.12 2.85 2.95
CA ALA A 142 5.79 2.04 4.14
C ALA A 142 4.60 2.55 4.97
N ILE A 143 4.10 3.76 4.73
CA ILE A 143 2.88 4.30 5.34
C ILE A 143 1.72 4.29 4.33
N GLY A 144 1.98 4.78 3.11
CA GLY A 144 0.95 4.97 2.10
C GLY A 144 0.36 3.66 1.55
N VAL A 145 1.20 2.65 1.32
CA VAL A 145 0.76 1.34 0.82
C VAL A 145 -0.16 0.65 1.85
N PRO A 146 0.19 0.52 3.13
CA PRO A 146 -0.72 0.00 4.14
C PRO A 146 -2.04 0.75 4.22
N LEU A 147 -2.03 2.09 4.22
CA LEU A 147 -3.26 2.90 4.23
C LEU A 147 -4.13 2.65 3.01
N THR A 148 -3.53 2.46 1.83
CA THR A 148 -4.24 2.09 0.61
C THR A 148 -4.94 0.74 0.74
N ILE A 149 -4.26 -0.27 1.28
CA ILE A 149 -4.85 -1.59 1.54
C ILE A 149 -6.01 -1.50 2.53
N LEU A 150 -5.82 -0.76 3.63
CA LEU A 150 -6.82 -0.57 4.69
C LEU A 150 -8.02 0.26 4.23
N ALA A 151 -7.92 1.01 3.13
CA ALA A 151 -9.04 1.70 2.51
C ALA A 151 -9.97 0.76 1.73
N ALA A 152 -9.50 -0.42 1.29
CA ALA A 152 -10.32 -1.39 0.57
C ALA A 152 -11.43 -1.99 1.45
N ARG A 153 -12.56 -2.31 0.85
CA ARG A 153 -13.76 -2.86 1.49
C ARG A 153 -14.16 -4.17 0.82
N PRO A 154 -14.95 -5.03 1.48
CA PRO A 154 -15.40 -6.31 0.90
C PRO A 154 -16.16 -6.20 -0.43
N ARG A 155 -16.73 -5.03 -0.72
CA ARG A 155 -17.41 -4.75 -1.99
C ARG A 155 -16.48 -4.39 -3.14
N ASP A 156 -15.22 -4.03 -2.84
CA ASP A 156 -14.26 -3.62 -3.86
C ASP A 156 -13.73 -4.84 -4.59
N ALA A 157 -13.73 -4.78 -5.92
CA ALA A 157 -13.26 -5.87 -6.77
C ALA A 157 -11.79 -5.70 -7.15
N VAL A 158 -11.33 -4.44 -7.26
CA VAL A 158 -9.95 -4.11 -7.68
C VAL A 158 -9.33 -3.09 -6.74
N LEU A 159 -8.05 -3.34 -6.39
CA LEU A 159 -7.18 -2.37 -5.75
C LEU A 159 -6.01 -2.08 -6.68
N VAL A 160 -5.78 -0.79 -7.02
CA VAL A 160 -4.65 -0.34 -7.82
C VAL A 160 -3.67 0.42 -6.92
N ALA A 161 -2.53 -0.19 -6.65
CA ALA A 161 -1.53 0.34 -5.72
C ALA A 161 -0.27 0.82 -6.44
N GLU A 162 0.18 2.03 -6.11
CA GLU A 162 1.51 2.50 -6.48
C GLU A 162 2.54 2.00 -5.46
N VAL A 163 3.69 1.51 -5.93
CA VAL A 163 4.81 1.06 -5.09
C VAL A 163 6.07 1.82 -5.50
N GLY A 164 6.57 2.64 -4.59
CA GLY A 164 7.77 3.45 -4.76
C GLY A 164 8.94 2.89 -3.96
N THR A 165 10.14 3.38 -4.30
CA THR A 165 11.36 3.13 -3.53
C THR A 165 12.25 4.37 -3.57
N SER A 166 12.96 4.60 -2.49
CA SER A 166 14.04 5.58 -2.36
C SER A 166 15.38 4.89 -2.09
N SER A 167 15.33 3.68 -1.54
CA SER A 167 16.48 2.88 -1.12
C SER A 167 16.32 1.41 -1.49
N PRO A 168 17.43 0.64 -1.57
CA PRO A 168 17.36 -0.80 -1.84
C PRO A 168 16.56 -1.56 -0.77
N GLY A 169 15.79 -2.56 -1.20
CA GLY A 169 15.05 -3.47 -0.31
C GLY A 169 13.70 -2.95 0.17
N GLU A 170 13.22 -1.79 -0.29
CA GLU A 170 11.92 -1.23 0.14
C GLU A 170 10.72 -1.87 -0.58
N ILE A 171 10.87 -2.31 -1.84
CA ILE A 171 9.75 -2.87 -2.62
C ILE A 171 9.31 -4.23 -2.10
N ALA A 172 10.23 -5.11 -1.76
CA ALA A 172 9.89 -6.47 -1.33
C ALA A 172 8.96 -6.53 -0.10
N PRO A 173 9.17 -5.76 0.99
CA PRO A 173 8.22 -5.72 2.10
C PRO A 173 6.84 -5.19 1.70
N LEU A 174 6.77 -4.16 0.83
CA LEU A 174 5.51 -3.58 0.36
C LEU A 174 4.74 -4.57 -0.50
N ALA A 175 5.43 -5.28 -1.39
CA ALA A 175 4.85 -6.33 -2.21
C ALA A 175 4.29 -7.49 -1.37
N LYS A 176 5.01 -7.90 -0.32
CA LYS A 176 4.55 -8.91 0.66
C LYS A 176 3.30 -8.48 1.44
N MET A 177 3.07 -7.19 1.62
CA MET A 177 1.83 -6.68 2.21
C MET A 177 0.68 -6.70 1.22
N LEU A 178 0.93 -6.28 -0.02
CA LEU A 178 -0.06 -6.16 -1.09
C LEU A 178 -0.58 -7.52 -1.56
N LEU A 179 0.28 -8.56 -1.60
CA LEU A 179 -0.03 -9.85 -2.22
C LEU A 179 -0.66 -9.62 -3.61
N PRO A 180 0.10 -9.05 -4.56
CA PRO A 180 -0.46 -8.63 -5.84
C PRO A 180 -0.80 -9.84 -6.73
N ASP A 181 -1.89 -9.72 -7.48
CA ASP A 181 -2.26 -10.65 -8.55
C ASP A 181 -1.59 -10.23 -9.88
N VAL A 182 -1.39 -8.92 -10.06
CA VAL A 182 -0.76 -8.34 -11.25
C VAL A 182 0.31 -7.34 -10.83
N ALA A 183 1.49 -7.40 -11.47
CA ALA A 183 2.57 -6.43 -11.31
C ALA A 183 2.82 -5.69 -12.62
N ILE A 184 2.94 -4.36 -12.57
CA ILE A 184 3.30 -3.53 -13.73
C ILE A 184 4.59 -2.79 -13.41
N VAL A 185 5.63 -2.97 -14.23
CA VAL A 185 6.86 -2.19 -14.18
C VAL A 185 6.89 -1.26 -15.39
N THR A 186 6.55 0.01 -15.17
CA THR A 186 6.32 0.99 -16.24
C THR A 186 7.59 1.31 -17.03
N LEU A 187 8.67 1.64 -16.32
CA LEU A 187 9.96 1.99 -16.91
C LEU A 187 11.09 1.68 -15.95
N ILE A 188 12.17 1.11 -16.47
CA ILE A 188 13.46 1.02 -15.79
C ILE A 188 14.39 2.05 -16.41
N GLY A 189 14.85 3.01 -15.63
CA GLY A 189 15.67 4.11 -16.11
C GLY A 189 16.61 4.65 -15.02
N ARG A 190 17.28 5.77 -15.32
CA ARG A 190 18.32 6.37 -14.47
C ARG A 190 17.82 7.07 -13.18
N GLY A 191 16.54 6.90 -12.80
CA GLY A 191 16.02 7.44 -11.54
C GLY A 191 16.55 6.68 -10.33
N HIS A 192 16.76 7.38 -9.22
CA HIS A 192 17.26 6.82 -7.95
C HIS A 192 18.69 6.21 -8.01
N LEU A 193 19.50 6.56 -9.04
CA LEU A 193 20.88 6.04 -9.16
C LEU A 193 21.75 6.42 -7.97
N ALA A 194 21.51 7.57 -7.33
CA ALA A 194 22.23 7.98 -6.12
C ALA A 194 22.06 7.00 -4.96
N GLY A 195 20.89 6.32 -4.86
CA GLY A 195 20.61 5.33 -3.83
C GLY A 195 20.88 3.88 -4.28
N LEU A 196 20.66 3.57 -5.56
CA LEU A 196 20.71 2.19 -6.08
C LEU A 196 21.98 1.87 -6.90
N GLY A 197 22.77 2.88 -7.28
CA GLY A 197 24.10 2.75 -7.88
C GLY A 197 24.11 2.42 -9.37
N SER A 198 23.29 1.49 -9.88
CA SER A 198 23.29 1.06 -11.28
C SER A 198 21.89 0.79 -11.82
N ILE A 199 21.71 0.80 -13.16
CA ILE A 199 20.44 0.45 -13.80
C ILE A 199 20.06 -1.01 -13.49
N SER A 200 21.01 -1.92 -13.40
CA SER A 200 20.75 -3.31 -13.03
C SER A 200 20.23 -3.42 -11.59
N ALA A 201 20.76 -2.64 -10.66
CA ALA A 201 20.26 -2.59 -9.28
C ALA A 201 18.86 -1.95 -9.22
N VAL A 202 18.59 -0.93 -10.03
CA VAL A 202 17.23 -0.35 -10.19
C VAL A 202 16.26 -1.40 -10.72
N ALA A 203 16.66 -2.20 -11.71
CA ALA A 203 15.85 -3.29 -12.26
C ALA A 203 15.57 -4.36 -11.18
N ALA A 204 16.61 -4.83 -10.49
CA ALA A 204 16.47 -5.84 -9.44
C ALA A 204 15.51 -5.38 -8.33
N GLU A 205 15.66 -4.13 -7.85
CA GLU A 205 14.76 -3.55 -6.84
C GLU A 205 13.30 -3.55 -7.32
N LYS A 206 13.04 -3.13 -8.56
CA LYS A 206 11.67 -3.06 -9.09
C LYS A 206 11.10 -4.44 -9.38
N TYR A 207 11.93 -5.39 -9.79
CA TYR A 207 11.50 -6.76 -10.05
C TYR A 207 11.20 -7.54 -8.79
N ALA A 208 11.62 -7.09 -7.61
CA ALA A 208 11.12 -7.61 -6.35
C ALA A 208 9.59 -7.58 -6.23
N LEU A 209 8.91 -6.70 -7.00
CA LEU A 209 7.46 -6.71 -7.13
C LEU A 209 6.98 -7.93 -7.94
N ILE A 210 7.65 -8.26 -9.05
CA ILE A 210 7.35 -9.43 -9.88
C ILE A 210 7.65 -10.73 -9.12
N ASP A 211 8.77 -10.76 -8.39
CA ASP A 211 9.18 -11.92 -7.58
C ASP A 211 8.19 -12.23 -6.43
N SER A 212 7.32 -11.29 -6.09
CA SER A 212 6.28 -11.47 -5.08
C SER A 212 4.98 -12.07 -5.61
N LEU A 213 4.82 -12.17 -6.94
CA LEU A 213 3.67 -12.81 -7.58
C LEU A 213 3.70 -14.31 -7.30
N ASP A 214 2.52 -14.90 -7.17
CA ASP A 214 2.38 -16.35 -7.19
C ASP A 214 2.48 -16.91 -8.63
N LYS A 215 2.34 -18.21 -8.78
CA LYS A 215 2.47 -18.88 -10.09
C LYS A 215 1.36 -18.53 -11.10
N GLU A 216 0.24 -18.01 -10.62
CA GLU A 216 -0.89 -17.58 -11.45
C GLU A 216 -0.85 -16.07 -11.70
N GLY A 217 0.09 -15.37 -11.09
CA GLY A 217 0.27 -13.94 -11.22
C GLY A 217 0.82 -13.55 -12.60
N LEU A 218 0.47 -12.33 -13.04
CA LEU A 218 0.86 -11.79 -14.33
C LEU A 218 1.69 -10.51 -14.16
N ALA A 219 2.81 -10.43 -14.85
CA ALA A 219 3.66 -9.26 -14.87
C ALA A 219 3.65 -8.58 -16.24
N PHE A 220 3.54 -7.27 -16.24
CA PHE A 220 3.71 -6.43 -17.43
C PHE A 220 4.99 -5.61 -17.30
N ILE A 221 5.87 -5.71 -18.30
CA ILE A 221 7.10 -4.92 -18.38
C ILE A 221 7.21 -4.22 -19.74
N ARG A 222 7.90 -3.08 -19.80
CA ARG A 222 8.18 -2.45 -21.07
C ARG A 222 9.07 -3.34 -21.94
N HIS A 223 8.74 -3.48 -23.22
CA HIS A 223 9.58 -4.17 -24.21
C HIS A 223 11.01 -3.60 -24.22
N GLY A 224 12.02 -4.45 -24.38
CA GLY A 224 13.43 -4.06 -24.29
C GLY A 224 13.97 -3.82 -22.87
N SER A 225 13.13 -3.98 -21.83
CA SER A 225 13.63 -3.99 -20.44
C SER A 225 14.44 -5.27 -20.15
N PRO A 226 15.40 -5.23 -19.20
CA PRO A 226 16.05 -6.44 -18.70
C PRO A 226 15.01 -7.49 -18.30
N GLN A 227 15.27 -8.76 -18.56
CA GLN A 227 14.33 -9.83 -18.18
C GLN A 227 14.39 -10.11 -16.68
N PRO A 228 13.24 -10.17 -15.97
CA PRO A 228 13.20 -10.62 -14.59
C PRO A 228 13.51 -12.13 -14.49
N SER A 229 14.03 -12.55 -13.34
CA SER A 229 14.36 -13.96 -13.07
C SER A 229 13.20 -14.75 -12.43
N GLY A 230 12.08 -14.11 -12.15
CA GLY A 230 10.92 -14.72 -11.50
C GLY A 230 10.16 -15.72 -12.35
N GLY A 231 9.33 -16.56 -11.70
CA GLY A 231 8.54 -17.62 -12.36
C GLY A 231 7.12 -17.21 -12.78
N ALA A 232 6.72 -15.95 -12.60
CA ALA A 232 5.41 -15.47 -13.04
C ALA A 232 5.35 -15.34 -14.57
N ALA A 233 4.15 -15.38 -15.14
CA ALA A 233 3.94 -15.07 -16.55
C ALA A 233 4.29 -13.61 -16.81
N ILE A 234 5.06 -13.34 -17.89
CA ILE A 234 5.51 -12.00 -18.24
C ILE A 234 4.99 -11.65 -19.62
N GLU A 235 4.33 -10.52 -19.74
CA GLU A 235 3.93 -9.91 -20.99
C GLU A 235 4.60 -8.54 -21.16
N THR A 236 4.95 -8.21 -22.38
CA THR A 236 5.65 -6.95 -22.71
C THR A 236 4.70 -5.97 -23.38
N PHE A 237 4.90 -4.67 -23.12
CA PHE A 237 4.19 -3.59 -23.80
C PHE A 237 5.17 -2.56 -24.35
N GLY A 238 4.80 -1.91 -25.46
CA GLY A 238 5.65 -0.89 -26.07
C GLY A 238 5.13 -0.43 -27.44
N PHE A 239 5.91 0.38 -28.11
CA PHE A 239 5.66 0.80 -29.49
C PHE A 239 6.30 -0.16 -30.51
N GLU A 240 7.18 -1.01 -30.06
CA GLU A 240 7.93 -1.96 -30.86
C GLU A 240 7.00 -3.08 -31.33
N PRO A 241 7.06 -3.48 -32.64
CA PRO A 241 6.21 -4.55 -33.20
C PRO A 241 6.38 -5.91 -32.52
N GLN A 242 7.49 -6.13 -31.80
CA GLN A 242 7.82 -7.36 -31.10
C GLN A 242 7.24 -7.42 -29.67
N ALA A 243 6.65 -6.33 -29.18
CA ALA A 243 5.96 -6.33 -27.89
C ALA A 243 4.69 -7.16 -27.99
N ASP A 244 4.32 -7.89 -26.91
CA ASP A 244 3.07 -8.65 -26.83
C ASP A 244 1.86 -7.70 -26.93
N HIS A 245 2.00 -6.50 -26.39
CA HIS A 245 1.00 -5.43 -26.47
C HIS A 245 1.60 -4.21 -27.15
N VAL A 246 1.31 -4.03 -28.43
CA VAL A 246 1.78 -2.90 -29.21
C VAL A 246 0.88 -1.69 -29.01
N VAL A 247 1.47 -0.58 -28.57
CA VAL A 247 0.78 0.71 -28.46
C VAL A 247 0.85 1.40 -29.83
N GLN A 248 -0.30 1.70 -30.40
CA GLN A 248 -0.40 2.48 -31.63
C GLN A 248 -0.72 3.94 -31.28
N ASP A 249 0.13 4.85 -31.74
CA ASP A 249 -0.20 6.27 -31.77
C ASP A 249 -1.21 6.49 -32.92
N ARG A 250 -2.39 6.94 -32.57
CA ARG A 250 -3.45 7.20 -33.57
C ARG A 250 -3.61 8.69 -33.85
N GLY A 251 -2.63 9.52 -33.42
CA GLY A 251 -2.64 10.96 -33.67
C GLY A 251 -3.61 11.72 -32.77
#